data_ec04ac3dcd353b2a578ca4e0774b656a
#
_entry.id   ec04ac3dcd353b2a578ca4e0774b656a
#
_cell.length_a   1.000
_cell.length_b   1.000
_cell.length_c   1.000
_cell.angle_alpha   90.00
_cell.angle_beta   90.00
_cell.angle_gamma   90.00
#
_symmetry.space_group_name_H-M   'P 1'
#
loop_
_entity.id
_entity.type
_entity.pdbx_description
1 polymer ?
#
loop_
_entity_poly.entity_id
_entity_poly.type
_entity_poly.pdbx_seq_one_letter_code
_entity_poly.pdbx_strand_id
1 'polypeptide(L)'
;MSNNIMNEDIKQNLIEKVSKNKSLLVDLCSRLVQIPSESPKSDTSEIAAEIAGFLEKIDNVEVSFHTMEEPITNLVARVNRNSLGKRLIFNGHIDTYPVGDESLWTESPFSGHEKNGRIYGRGVSDMKGGIASYLVTLMIMAEMRDSWSGELVLTLAGDEETMGVKGTKYLLDTVPHATGDAMISGDVGTAKVLRFGEKGLMWIELEATGKASHGAHVHKGENAIDRLVEGIDRLNKELGSLKAHAPEEVTKAIEASSEESERYSGEGETEVLQ
;
A
#
# COMPACT_ATOMS: atom_id res chain seq x y z
N MET A 1 21.63 -26.75 7.87
CA MET A 1 20.99 -25.68 7.08
C MET A 1 21.94 -25.37 5.95
N SER A 2 21.68 -25.84 4.72
CA SER A 2 22.50 -25.51 3.56
C SER A 2 22.26 -24.05 3.24
N ASN A 3 23.29 -23.22 3.35
CA ASN A 3 23.29 -21.89 2.75
C ASN A 3 23.14 -22.07 1.25
N ASN A 4 21.92 -21.99 0.73
CA ASN A 4 21.67 -21.83 -0.68
C ASN A 4 22.07 -20.39 -1.05
N ILE A 5 23.38 -20.18 -1.21
CA ILE A 5 23.92 -18.95 -1.81
C ILE A 5 23.45 -19.00 -3.26
N MET A 6 22.67 -17.99 -3.67
CA MET A 6 22.25 -17.84 -5.07
C MET A 6 23.51 -17.85 -5.95
N ASN A 7 23.47 -18.64 -7.04
CA ASN A 7 24.57 -18.68 -8.01
C ASN A 7 24.88 -17.25 -8.50
N GLU A 8 26.13 -16.83 -8.41
CA GLU A 8 26.55 -15.47 -8.81
C GLU A 8 26.20 -15.16 -10.26
N ASP A 9 26.19 -16.16 -11.15
CA ASP A 9 25.79 -15.98 -12.56
C ASP A 9 24.29 -15.61 -12.67
N ILE A 10 23.43 -16.24 -11.86
CA ILE A 10 21.99 -15.91 -11.81
C ILE A 10 21.78 -14.50 -11.28
N LYS A 11 22.50 -14.13 -10.22
CA LYS A 11 22.45 -12.81 -9.63
C LYS A 11 22.88 -11.72 -10.60
N GLN A 12 24.00 -11.95 -11.30
CA GLN A 12 24.50 -11.01 -12.31
C GLN A 12 23.51 -10.86 -13.47
N ASN A 13 22.92 -11.96 -13.95
CA ASN A 13 21.89 -11.93 -15.00
C ASN A 13 20.65 -11.14 -14.55
N LEU A 14 20.19 -11.30 -13.29
CA LEU A 14 19.08 -10.52 -12.73
C LEU A 14 19.42 -9.01 -12.73
N ILE A 15 20.59 -8.63 -12.26
CA ILE A 15 21.04 -7.22 -12.22
C ILE A 15 21.06 -6.61 -13.62
N GLU A 16 21.56 -7.35 -14.60
CA GLU A 16 21.58 -6.91 -16.00
C GLU A 16 20.18 -6.73 -16.58
N LYS A 17 19.27 -7.70 -16.33
CA LYS A 17 17.87 -7.62 -16.78
C LYS A 17 17.16 -6.41 -16.14
N VAL A 18 17.31 -6.19 -14.84
CA VAL A 18 16.75 -5.02 -14.15
C VAL A 18 17.27 -3.73 -14.78
N SER A 19 18.58 -3.63 -15.00
CA SER A 19 19.22 -2.45 -15.59
C SER A 19 18.72 -2.16 -17.02
N LYS A 20 18.53 -3.19 -17.83
CA LYS A 20 18.00 -3.08 -19.21
C LYS A 20 16.55 -2.61 -19.25
N ASN A 21 15.77 -2.90 -18.22
CA ASN A 21 14.33 -2.59 -18.17
C ASN A 21 13.99 -1.28 -17.40
N LYS A 22 14.99 -0.45 -17.07
CA LYS A 22 14.77 0.82 -16.37
C LYS A 22 13.79 1.75 -17.11
N SER A 23 13.93 1.90 -18.42
CA SER A 23 13.02 2.74 -19.22
C SER A 23 11.60 2.19 -19.25
N LEU A 24 11.43 0.88 -19.33
CA LEU A 24 10.12 0.23 -19.26
C LEU A 24 9.44 0.49 -17.91
N LEU A 25 10.21 0.41 -16.81
CA LEU A 25 9.68 0.71 -15.48
C LEU A 25 9.16 2.13 -15.38
N VAL A 26 9.92 3.10 -15.87
CA VAL A 26 9.53 4.52 -15.88
C VAL A 26 8.28 4.74 -16.75
N ASP A 27 8.23 4.14 -17.94
CA ASP A 27 7.08 4.21 -18.84
C ASP A 27 5.82 3.60 -18.20
N LEU A 28 5.93 2.42 -17.60
CA LEU A 28 4.82 1.78 -16.88
C LEU A 28 4.31 2.66 -15.74
N CYS A 29 5.19 3.19 -14.91
CA CYS A 29 4.80 4.09 -13.83
C CYS A 29 4.05 5.32 -14.38
N SER A 30 4.61 5.97 -15.40
CA SER A 30 4.01 7.14 -16.05
C SER A 30 2.59 6.82 -16.58
N ARG A 31 2.43 5.72 -17.30
CA ARG A 31 1.12 5.30 -17.83
C ARG A 31 0.10 5.00 -16.74
N LEU A 32 0.51 4.28 -15.67
CA LEU A 32 -0.39 4.00 -14.55
C LEU A 32 -0.84 5.28 -13.83
N VAL A 33 0.05 6.27 -13.70
CA VAL A 33 -0.29 7.57 -13.10
C VAL A 33 -1.33 8.34 -13.92
N GLN A 34 -1.29 8.19 -15.24
CA GLN A 34 -2.26 8.85 -16.15
C GLN A 34 -3.68 8.30 -16.05
N ILE A 35 -3.88 7.17 -15.38
CA ILE A 35 -5.20 6.57 -15.19
C ILE A 35 -5.71 6.96 -13.78
N PRO A 36 -6.75 7.82 -13.67
CA PRO A 36 -7.37 8.16 -12.39
C PRO A 36 -7.96 6.92 -11.71
N SER A 37 -7.73 6.78 -10.40
CA SER A 37 -8.25 5.67 -9.61
C SER A 37 -8.47 6.08 -8.14
N GLU A 38 -9.04 7.26 -7.91
CA GLU A 38 -9.16 7.89 -6.59
C GLU A 38 -10.26 7.27 -5.74
N SER A 39 -9.93 6.82 -4.53
CA SER A 39 -10.90 6.41 -3.50
C SER A 39 -11.49 7.64 -2.78
N PRO A 40 -12.74 7.60 -2.28
CA PRO A 40 -13.68 6.46 -2.23
C PRO A 40 -14.56 6.30 -3.47
N LYS A 41 -14.38 7.11 -4.50
CA LYS A 41 -15.21 7.08 -5.73
C LYS A 41 -14.61 6.19 -6.82
N SER A 42 -13.65 5.35 -6.47
CA SER A 42 -12.83 4.63 -7.43
C SER A 42 -13.64 3.74 -8.36
N ASP A 43 -13.41 3.99 -9.64
CA ASP A 43 -13.48 2.94 -10.64
C ASP A 43 -12.03 2.46 -10.88
N THR A 44 -11.68 1.30 -10.38
CA THR A 44 -10.35 0.72 -10.56
C THR A 44 -10.28 -0.26 -11.73
N SER A 45 -11.34 -0.36 -12.52
CA SER A 45 -11.41 -1.29 -13.64
C SER A 45 -10.45 -0.91 -14.78
N GLU A 46 -10.29 0.38 -15.08
CA GLU A 46 -9.40 0.85 -16.15
C GLU A 46 -7.93 0.58 -15.84
N ILE A 47 -7.48 0.93 -14.63
CA ILE A 47 -6.09 0.67 -14.23
C ILE A 47 -5.81 -0.83 -14.08
N ALA A 48 -6.78 -1.61 -13.60
CA ALA A 48 -6.66 -3.06 -13.55
C ALA A 48 -6.54 -3.67 -14.95
N ALA A 49 -7.32 -3.17 -15.92
CA ALA A 49 -7.26 -3.61 -17.32
C ALA A 49 -5.91 -3.24 -17.98
N GLU A 50 -5.36 -2.05 -17.71
CA GLU A 50 -4.04 -1.65 -18.23
C GLU A 50 -2.93 -2.59 -17.70
N ILE A 51 -2.98 -2.91 -16.41
CA ILE A 51 -2.04 -3.85 -15.77
C ILE A 51 -2.19 -5.25 -16.37
N ALA A 52 -3.42 -5.74 -16.50
CA ALA A 52 -3.70 -7.04 -17.09
C ALA A 52 -3.21 -7.10 -18.55
N GLY A 53 -3.47 -6.07 -19.35
CA GLY A 53 -3.01 -5.99 -20.74
C GLY A 53 -1.49 -5.97 -20.92
N PHE A 54 -0.73 -5.57 -19.88
CA PHE A 54 0.72 -5.74 -19.85
C PHE A 54 1.10 -7.19 -19.49
N LEU A 55 0.50 -7.74 -18.44
CA LEU A 55 0.86 -9.06 -17.90
C LEU A 55 0.46 -10.22 -18.84
N GLU A 56 -0.68 -10.12 -19.52
CA GLU A 56 -1.17 -11.15 -20.43
C GLU A 56 -0.29 -11.36 -21.67
N LYS A 57 0.61 -10.42 -21.97
CA LYS A 57 1.61 -10.54 -23.05
C LYS A 57 2.84 -11.35 -22.61
N ILE A 58 2.92 -11.68 -21.33
CA ILE A 58 4.07 -12.40 -20.76
C ILE A 58 3.73 -13.88 -20.68
N ASP A 59 4.53 -14.72 -21.30
CA ASP A 59 4.34 -16.15 -21.25
C ASP A 59 4.36 -16.69 -19.81
N ASN A 60 3.42 -17.59 -19.50
CA ASN A 60 3.29 -18.26 -18.20
C ASN A 60 2.88 -17.34 -17.03
N VAL A 61 2.31 -16.20 -17.32
CA VAL A 61 1.59 -15.38 -16.36
C VAL A 61 0.10 -15.64 -16.50
N GLU A 62 -0.55 -15.98 -15.40
CA GLU A 62 -2.00 -16.10 -15.31
C GLU A 62 -2.53 -14.85 -14.61
N VAL A 63 -3.56 -14.22 -15.17
CA VAL A 63 -4.20 -13.01 -14.62
C VAL A 63 -5.66 -13.29 -14.35
N SER A 64 -6.18 -12.79 -13.23
CA SER A 64 -7.60 -12.87 -12.88
C SER A 64 -8.07 -11.60 -12.18
N PHE A 65 -9.33 -11.24 -12.45
CA PHE A 65 -10.01 -10.12 -11.79
C PHE A 65 -10.94 -10.66 -10.70
N HIS A 66 -11.04 -9.91 -9.62
CA HIS A 66 -11.86 -10.24 -8.47
C HIS A 66 -12.59 -9.01 -7.97
N THR A 67 -13.92 -9.04 -7.98
CA THR A 67 -14.77 -7.92 -7.60
C THR A 67 -15.74 -8.35 -6.52
N MET A 68 -15.67 -7.73 -5.36
CA MET A 68 -16.66 -7.90 -4.30
C MET A 68 -17.86 -6.97 -4.52
N GLU A 69 -17.59 -5.74 -4.96
CA GLU A 69 -18.57 -4.67 -5.20
C GLU A 69 -18.08 -3.76 -6.30
N GLU A 70 -18.88 -3.59 -7.34
CA GLU A 70 -18.60 -2.66 -8.43
C GLU A 70 -18.59 -1.20 -7.94
N PRO A 71 -17.72 -0.34 -8.47
CA PRO A 71 -16.76 -0.58 -9.55
C PRO A 71 -15.33 -0.96 -9.07
N ILE A 72 -15.18 -1.44 -7.84
CA ILE A 72 -13.89 -1.79 -7.25
C ILE A 72 -13.41 -3.13 -7.82
N THR A 73 -12.41 -3.08 -8.66
CA THR A 73 -11.80 -4.25 -9.28
C THR A 73 -10.44 -4.52 -8.67
N ASN A 74 -10.23 -5.76 -8.19
CA ASN A 74 -8.93 -6.24 -7.73
C ASN A 74 -8.31 -7.14 -8.80
N LEU A 75 -6.99 -7.23 -8.84
CA LEU A 75 -6.26 -8.06 -9.78
C LEU A 75 -5.35 -9.03 -9.06
N VAL A 76 -5.31 -10.27 -9.51
CA VAL A 76 -4.33 -11.26 -9.07
C VAL A 76 -3.60 -11.81 -10.29
N ALA A 77 -2.26 -11.82 -10.22
CA ALA A 77 -1.43 -12.43 -11.25
C ALA A 77 -0.48 -13.46 -10.64
N ARG A 78 -0.18 -14.54 -11.40
CA ARG A 78 0.60 -15.67 -10.92
C ARG A 78 1.67 -16.05 -11.95
N VAL A 79 2.89 -16.22 -11.47
CA VAL A 79 4.04 -16.71 -12.25
C VAL A 79 4.47 -18.05 -11.70
N ASN A 80 4.76 -18.99 -12.60
CA ASN A 80 5.22 -20.34 -12.23
C ASN A 80 4.19 -21.15 -11.44
N ARG A 81 2.92 -21.01 -11.82
CA ARG A 81 1.78 -21.68 -11.18
C ARG A 81 2.01 -23.18 -11.01
N ASN A 82 1.64 -23.67 -9.82
CA ASN A 82 1.76 -25.07 -9.43
C ASN A 82 3.20 -25.61 -9.37
N SER A 83 4.21 -24.75 -9.37
CA SER A 83 5.58 -25.16 -9.08
C SER A 83 5.73 -25.58 -7.61
N LEU A 84 6.53 -26.62 -7.39
CA LEU A 84 6.87 -27.03 -6.02
C LEU A 84 7.80 -26.00 -5.38
N GLY A 85 7.53 -25.65 -4.14
CA GLY A 85 8.34 -24.70 -3.40
C GLY A 85 7.50 -23.68 -2.64
N LYS A 86 8.15 -22.61 -2.21
CA LYS A 86 7.52 -21.53 -1.46
C LYS A 86 6.80 -20.55 -2.37
N ARG A 87 5.80 -19.86 -1.83
CA ARG A 87 5.09 -18.79 -2.51
C ARG A 87 5.48 -17.45 -1.92
N LEU A 88 5.92 -16.53 -2.78
CA LEU A 88 6.14 -15.13 -2.46
C LEU A 88 4.98 -14.30 -2.99
N ILE A 89 4.43 -13.45 -2.13
CA ILE A 89 3.39 -12.51 -2.50
C ILE A 89 4.00 -11.12 -2.69
N PHE A 90 3.72 -10.48 -3.82
CA PHE A 90 3.81 -9.04 -3.97
C PHE A 90 2.41 -8.47 -3.74
N ASN A 91 2.26 -7.64 -2.72
CA ASN A 91 1.00 -7.00 -2.38
C ASN A 91 1.08 -5.50 -2.62
N GLY A 92 0.01 -4.93 -3.17
CA GLY A 92 -0.13 -3.51 -3.38
C GLY A 92 -1.57 -3.10 -3.68
N HIS A 93 -1.79 -1.81 -3.91
CA HIS A 93 -3.09 -1.26 -4.26
C HIS A 93 -3.02 -0.38 -5.51
N ILE A 94 -4.13 -0.35 -6.25
CA ILE A 94 -4.26 0.40 -7.52
C ILE A 94 -5.14 1.64 -7.39
N ASP A 95 -5.87 1.77 -6.29
CA ASP A 95 -6.55 3.02 -5.95
C ASP A 95 -5.56 4.06 -5.41
N THR A 96 -6.00 5.29 -5.31
CA THR A 96 -5.18 6.40 -4.80
C THR A 96 -6.01 7.32 -3.94
N TYR A 97 -5.35 8.06 -3.05
CA TYR A 97 -5.97 9.15 -2.32
C TYR A 97 -6.43 10.27 -3.27
N PRO A 98 -7.52 10.99 -2.96
CA PRO A 98 -8.02 12.08 -3.81
C PRO A 98 -6.97 13.16 -4.09
N VAL A 99 -7.01 13.77 -5.28
CA VAL A 99 -6.09 14.87 -5.65
C VAL A 99 -6.36 16.17 -4.88
N GLY A 100 -7.58 16.32 -4.35
CA GLY A 100 -7.98 17.53 -3.64
C GLY A 100 -8.10 18.75 -4.58
N ASP A 101 -7.59 19.89 -4.14
CA ASP A 101 -7.60 21.11 -4.95
C ASP A 101 -6.47 21.09 -5.99
N GLU A 102 -6.83 20.90 -7.25
CA GLU A 102 -5.89 20.84 -8.36
C GLU A 102 -5.08 22.14 -8.56
N SER A 103 -5.58 23.27 -8.08
CA SER A 103 -4.84 24.53 -8.18
C SER A 103 -3.56 24.58 -7.34
N LEU A 104 -3.44 23.69 -6.38
CA LEU A 104 -2.26 23.53 -5.52
C LEU A 104 -1.17 22.66 -6.14
N TRP A 105 -1.44 22.01 -7.29
CA TRP A 105 -0.47 21.16 -7.96
C TRP A 105 0.39 21.96 -8.93
N THR A 106 1.71 21.71 -8.91
CA THR A 106 2.65 22.35 -9.85
C THR A 106 2.67 21.70 -11.23
N GLU A 107 2.32 20.43 -11.32
CA GLU A 107 2.11 19.64 -12.54
C GLU A 107 0.72 19.02 -12.43
N SER A 108 0.04 18.72 -13.54
CA SER A 108 -1.27 18.06 -13.47
C SER A 108 -1.17 16.73 -12.69
N PRO A 109 -2.09 16.45 -11.74
CA PRO A 109 -2.04 15.27 -10.89
C PRO A 109 -2.04 13.94 -11.65
N PHE A 110 -2.53 13.92 -12.88
CA PHE A 110 -2.55 12.72 -13.73
C PHE A 110 -1.64 12.86 -14.96
N SER A 111 -0.61 13.71 -14.90
CA SER A 111 0.32 13.90 -16.02
C SER A 111 1.24 12.70 -16.24
N GLY A 112 1.67 12.02 -15.18
CA GLY A 112 2.74 11.02 -15.26
C GLY A 112 4.04 11.58 -15.84
N HIS A 113 4.24 12.89 -15.79
CA HIS A 113 5.31 13.58 -16.49
C HIS A 113 6.67 13.27 -15.85
N GLU A 114 7.63 12.80 -16.66
CA GLU A 114 9.02 12.65 -16.24
C GLU A 114 9.79 13.94 -16.46
N LYS A 115 10.38 14.47 -15.41
CA LYS A 115 11.19 15.71 -15.45
C LYS A 115 12.29 15.66 -14.40
N ASN A 116 13.51 15.95 -14.81
CA ASN A 116 14.68 15.97 -13.92
C ASN A 116 14.88 14.66 -13.12
N GLY A 117 14.60 13.51 -13.72
CA GLY A 117 14.73 12.19 -13.10
C GLY A 117 13.67 11.88 -12.05
N ARG A 118 12.52 12.56 -12.09
CA ARG A 118 11.35 12.36 -11.23
C ARG A 118 10.10 12.20 -12.09
N ILE A 119 9.17 11.38 -11.62
CA ILE A 119 7.82 11.29 -12.20
C ILE A 119 6.88 12.07 -11.30
N TYR A 120 6.00 12.87 -11.90
CA TYR A 120 5.04 13.72 -11.20
C TYR A 120 3.63 13.20 -11.37
N GLY A 121 2.87 13.15 -10.29
CA GLY A 121 1.44 12.84 -10.30
C GLY A 121 0.95 12.15 -9.04
N ARG A 122 -0.38 12.08 -8.90
CA ARG A 122 -1.06 11.35 -7.82
C ARG A 122 -0.79 9.86 -7.97
N GLY A 123 -0.46 9.20 -6.84
CA GLY A 123 -0.20 7.77 -6.82
C GLY A 123 1.21 7.36 -7.30
N VAL A 124 2.10 8.28 -7.70
CA VAL A 124 3.48 7.92 -8.10
C VAL A 124 4.20 7.20 -6.97
N SER A 125 4.17 7.78 -5.77
CA SER A 125 4.82 7.25 -4.58
C SER A 125 3.97 6.21 -3.86
N ASP A 126 2.66 6.42 -3.85
CA ASP A 126 1.64 5.65 -3.16
C ASP A 126 0.56 5.23 -4.17
N MET A 127 0.62 3.97 -4.80
CA MET A 127 1.88 3.20 -4.86
C MET A 127 2.16 2.68 -6.29
N LYS A 128 1.75 3.45 -7.33
CA LYS A 128 1.89 3.04 -8.75
C LYS A 128 3.35 2.82 -9.17
N GLY A 129 4.31 3.51 -8.52
CA GLY A 129 5.74 3.26 -8.71
C GLY A 129 6.17 1.87 -8.21
N GLY A 130 5.66 1.45 -7.05
CA GLY A 130 5.83 0.10 -6.52
C GLY A 130 5.22 -0.95 -7.45
N ILE A 131 3.99 -0.69 -7.97
CA ILE A 131 3.34 -1.57 -8.94
C ILE A 131 4.18 -1.71 -10.21
N ALA A 132 4.68 -0.61 -10.79
CA ALA A 132 5.55 -0.67 -11.97
C ALA A 132 6.79 -1.54 -11.72
N SER A 133 7.36 -1.46 -10.50
CA SER A 133 8.48 -2.33 -10.09
C SER A 133 8.08 -3.80 -10.03
N TYR A 134 6.87 -4.10 -9.54
CA TYR A 134 6.35 -5.47 -9.53
C TYR A 134 6.15 -6.02 -10.95
N LEU A 135 5.56 -5.24 -11.85
CA LEU A 135 5.29 -5.66 -13.22
C LEU A 135 6.58 -6.04 -13.95
N VAL A 136 7.62 -5.20 -13.84
CA VAL A 136 8.94 -5.50 -14.41
C VAL A 136 9.58 -6.72 -13.74
N THR A 137 9.44 -6.86 -12.43
CA THR A 137 9.96 -8.01 -11.70
C THR A 137 9.26 -9.30 -12.12
N LEU A 138 7.92 -9.31 -12.22
CA LEU A 138 7.16 -10.46 -12.70
C LEU A 138 7.60 -10.88 -14.11
N MET A 139 7.77 -9.92 -15.01
CA MET A 139 8.25 -10.17 -16.37
C MET A 139 9.62 -10.85 -16.35
N ILE A 140 10.58 -10.31 -15.61
CA ILE A 140 11.94 -10.89 -15.51
C ILE A 140 11.88 -12.29 -14.89
N MET A 141 11.09 -12.49 -13.83
CA MET A 141 10.96 -13.80 -13.17
C MET A 141 10.26 -14.84 -14.06
N ALA A 142 9.28 -14.43 -14.88
CA ALA A 142 8.64 -15.29 -15.86
C ALA A 142 9.62 -15.73 -16.96
N GLU A 143 10.45 -14.81 -17.47
CA GLU A 143 11.53 -15.14 -18.42
C GLU A 143 12.57 -16.11 -17.83
N MET A 144 12.81 -16.03 -16.54
CA MET A 144 13.82 -16.82 -15.83
C MET A 144 13.22 -18.01 -15.05
N ARG A 145 11.99 -18.41 -15.35
CA ARG A 145 11.24 -19.42 -14.57
C ARG A 145 11.97 -20.74 -14.36
N ASP A 146 12.83 -21.15 -15.27
CA ASP A 146 13.59 -22.39 -15.16
C ASP A 146 14.80 -22.29 -14.21
N SER A 147 15.08 -21.07 -13.70
CA SER A 147 16.20 -20.79 -12.79
C SER A 147 15.78 -20.76 -11.30
N TRP A 148 14.51 -20.91 -11.00
CA TRP A 148 13.96 -20.86 -9.64
C TRP A 148 12.77 -21.80 -9.47
N SER A 149 12.41 -22.11 -8.22
CA SER A 149 11.28 -22.95 -7.85
C SER A 149 10.34 -22.19 -6.92
N GLY A 150 9.11 -22.67 -6.82
CA GLY A 150 8.07 -21.98 -6.08
C GLY A 150 7.18 -21.12 -6.97
N GLU A 151 6.41 -20.25 -6.38
CA GLU A 151 5.40 -19.43 -7.05
C GLU A 151 5.55 -17.96 -6.65
N LEU A 152 5.42 -17.06 -7.60
CA LEU A 152 5.31 -15.62 -7.36
C LEU A 152 3.89 -15.18 -7.68
N VAL A 153 3.24 -14.51 -6.74
CA VAL A 153 1.88 -14.01 -6.86
C VAL A 153 1.85 -12.52 -6.62
N LEU A 154 1.21 -11.78 -7.50
CA LEU A 154 0.87 -10.37 -7.34
C LEU A 154 -0.59 -10.26 -6.93
N THR A 155 -0.86 -9.55 -5.86
CA THR A 155 -2.21 -9.17 -5.42
C THR A 155 -2.33 -7.67 -5.39
N LEU A 156 -3.27 -7.12 -6.17
CA LEU A 156 -3.52 -5.67 -6.26
C LEU A 156 -4.95 -5.38 -5.81
N ALA A 157 -5.07 -4.64 -4.72
CA ALA A 157 -6.33 -4.21 -4.15
C ALA A 157 -6.82 -2.90 -4.79
N GLY A 158 -8.13 -2.75 -4.92
CA GLY A 158 -8.76 -1.55 -5.49
C GLY A 158 -9.40 -0.60 -4.46
N ASP A 159 -9.17 -0.82 -3.13
CA ASP A 159 -9.78 -0.01 -2.07
C ASP A 159 -8.91 0.12 -0.82
N GLU A 160 -7.60 0.10 -0.95
CA GLU A 160 -6.69 0.19 0.21
C GLU A 160 -6.92 1.51 0.96
N GLU A 161 -7.02 2.62 0.25
CA GLU A 161 -7.26 3.98 0.77
C GLU A 161 -8.60 4.14 1.51
N THR A 162 -9.44 3.10 1.47
CA THR A 162 -10.70 2.99 2.22
C THR A 162 -10.75 1.75 3.09
N MET A 163 -9.61 1.33 3.63
CA MET A 163 -9.42 0.25 4.63
C MET A 163 -9.41 -1.18 4.07
N GLY A 164 -9.36 -1.39 2.76
CA GLY A 164 -9.04 -2.67 2.12
C GLY A 164 -10.04 -3.81 2.31
N VAL A 165 -11.28 -3.52 2.75
CA VAL A 165 -12.29 -4.55 3.02
C VAL A 165 -12.73 -5.26 1.74
N LYS A 166 -12.89 -4.50 0.65
CA LYS A 166 -13.32 -4.98 -0.66
C LYS A 166 -12.14 -5.42 -1.53
N GLY A 167 -10.93 -5.09 -1.11
CA GLY A 167 -9.65 -5.39 -1.74
C GLY A 167 -8.89 -6.52 -1.04
N THR A 168 -7.85 -6.18 -0.31
CA THR A 168 -6.93 -7.18 0.28
C THR A 168 -7.66 -8.19 1.16
N LYS A 169 -8.59 -7.73 2.03
CA LYS A 169 -9.36 -8.67 2.87
C LYS A 169 -10.18 -9.63 2.03
N TYR A 170 -10.91 -9.12 1.03
CA TYR A 170 -11.71 -9.95 0.13
C TYR A 170 -10.84 -10.97 -0.62
N LEU A 171 -9.67 -10.56 -1.13
CA LEU A 171 -8.73 -11.46 -1.80
C LEU A 171 -8.23 -12.57 -0.86
N LEU A 172 -7.88 -12.24 0.38
CA LEU A 172 -7.43 -13.21 1.37
C LEU A 172 -8.53 -14.21 1.74
N ASP A 173 -9.79 -13.78 1.81
CA ASP A 173 -10.93 -14.62 2.17
C ASP A 173 -11.38 -15.54 1.02
N THR A 174 -11.17 -15.14 -0.25
CA THR A 174 -11.81 -15.80 -1.40
C THR A 174 -10.83 -16.42 -2.39
N VAL A 175 -9.58 -15.97 -2.42
CA VAL A 175 -8.58 -16.42 -3.39
C VAL A 175 -7.50 -17.27 -2.70
N PRO A 176 -7.52 -18.60 -2.85
CA PRO A 176 -6.63 -19.49 -2.07
C PRO A 176 -5.13 -19.24 -2.26
N HIS A 177 -4.74 -18.64 -3.40
CA HIS A 177 -3.35 -18.32 -3.70
C HIS A 177 -2.96 -16.87 -3.38
N ALA A 178 -3.86 -16.07 -2.78
CA ALA A 178 -3.52 -14.75 -2.27
C ALA A 178 -2.70 -14.78 -0.97
N THR A 179 -2.52 -15.95 -0.37
CA THR A 179 -1.64 -16.16 0.78
C THR A 179 -0.36 -16.91 0.39
N GLY A 180 0.74 -16.68 1.10
CA GLY A 180 2.03 -17.28 0.81
C GLY A 180 2.93 -17.44 2.03
N ASP A 181 4.16 -17.88 1.79
CA ASP A 181 5.18 -18.06 2.84
C ASP A 181 5.84 -16.74 3.26
N ALA A 182 5.84 -15.76 2.36
CA ALA A 182 6.34 -14.41 2.60
C ALA A 182 5.60 -13.41 1.72
N MET A 183 5.60 -12.16 2.14
CA MET A 183 5.01 -11.04 1.40
C MET A 183 5.99 -9.86 1.36
N ILE A 184 5.99 -9.15 0.25
CA ILE A 184 6.65 -7.85 0.09
C ILE A 184 5.58 -6.84 -0.32
N SER A 185 5.47 -5.74 0.43
CA SER A 185 4.73 -4.55 0.02
C SER A 185 5.74 -3.50 -0.50
N GLY A 186 5.49 -3.01 -1.72
CA GLY A 186 6.27 -1.94 -2.35
C GLY A 186 5.63 -0.57 -2.18
N ASP A 187 4.88 -0.44 -1.11
CA ASP A 187 4.18 0.78 -0.74
C ASP A 187 5.13 1.91 -0.35
N VAL A 188 4.58 3.08 -0.07
CA VAL A 188 5.32 4.31 0.21
C VAL A 188 6.39 4.11 1.29
N GLY A 189 7.57 4.64 1.05
CA GLY A 189 8.70 4.50 1.95
C GLY A 189 10.01 5.02 1.33
N THR A 190 11.12 4.53 1.84
CA THR A 190 12.45 4.85 1.32
C THR A 190 13.25 3.57 1.06
N ALA A 191 14.18 3.63 0.09
CA ALA A 191 15.08 2.50 -0.21
C ALA A 191 16.03 2.12 0.95
N LYS A 192 16.03 2.88 2.05
CA LYS A 192 16.90 2.69 3.20
C LYS A 192 16.19 2.13 4.43
N VAL A 193 14.85 2.06 4.39
CA VAL A 193 14.03 1.60 5.52
C VAL A 193 13.25 0.36 5.10
N LEU A 194 13.40 -0.71 5.83
CA LEU A 194 12.57 -1.91 5.72
C LEU A 194 11.57 -1.89 6.88
N ARG A 195 10.29 -1.67 6.57
CA ARG A 195 9.21 -1.81 7.54
C ARG A 195 8.84 -3.27 7.68
N PHE A 196 8.64 -3.74 8.89
CA PHE A 196 8.32 -5.13 9.20
C PHE A 196 7.04 -5.28 10.05
N GLY A 197 6.35 -4.17 10.32
CA GLY A 197 5.11 -4.14 11.07
C GLY A 197 4.43 -2.78 10.97
N GLU A 198 3.18 -2.74 11.38
CA GLU A 198 2.36 -1.54 11.38
C GLU A 198 1.56 -1.41 12.68
N LYS A 199 1.22 -0.19 13.04
CA LYS A 199 0.32 0.09 14.17
C LYS A 199 -1.13 -0.18 13.76
N GLY A 200 -1.94 -0.62 14.71
CA GLY A 200 -3.39 -0.68 14.52
C GLY A 200 -3.97 0.72 14.33
N LEU A 201 -4.91 0.86 13.41
CA LEU A 201 -5.66 2.09 13.17
C LEU A 201 -7.11 1.94 13.62
N MET A 202 -7.64 2.96 14.32
CA MET A 202 -9.03 3.02 14.72
C MET A 202 -9.59 4.41 14.46
N TRP A 203 -10.62 4.50 13.62
CA TRP A 203 -11.39 5.71 13.41
C TRP A 203 -12.56 5.74 14.38
N ILE A 204 -12.74 6.86 15.11
CA ILE A 204 -13.78 7.03 16.10
C ILE A 204 -14.58 8.27 15.74
N GLU A 205 -15.90 8.13 15.64
CA GLU A 205 -16.83 9.24 15.54
C GLU A 205 -17.47 9.48 16.91
N LEU A 206 -17.44 10.73 17.37
CA LEU A 206 -18.05 11.15 18.63
C LEU A 206 -19.25 12.04 18.33
N GLU A 207 -20.43 11.64 18.83
CA GLU A 207 -21.65 12.40 18.72
C GLU A 207 -22.13 12.83 20.12
N ALA A 208 -22.50 14.10 20.28
CA ALA A 208 -23.10 14.59 21.49
C ALA A 208 -24.46 15.23 21.21
N THR A 209 -25.45 14.81 21.97
CA THR A 209 -26.80 15.41 21.95
C THR A 209 -26.96 16.44 23.07
N GLY A 210 -27.63 17.52 22.76
CA GLY A 210 -27.95 18.59 23.72
C GLY A 210 -29.44 18.82 23.88
N LYS A 211 -29.79 19.80 24.71
CA LYS A 211 -31.16 20.27 24.89
C LYS A 211 -31.22 21.76 24.59
N ALA A 212 -32.03 22.12 23.59
CA ALA A 212 -32.23 23.53 23.23
C ALA A 212 -32.91 24.34 24.33
N SER A 213 -32.48 25.57 24.53
CA SER A 213 -33.13 26.55 25.41
C SER A 213 -32.99 27.96 24.83
N HIS A 214 -33.81 28.87 25.29
CA HIS A 214 -33.68 30.28 24.94
C HIS A 214 -32.37 30.87 25.48
N GLY A 215 -31.67 31.70 24.69
CA GLY A 215 -30.36 32.25 25.06
C GLY A 215 -30.32 33.00 26.40
N ALA A 216 -31.45 33.61 26.87
CA ALA A 216 -31.56 34.19 28.20
C ALA A 216 -31.75 33.13 29.32
N HIS A 217 -31.95 31.88 29.00
CA HIS A 217 -32.25 30.78 29.93
C HIS A 217 -31.37 29.55 29.68
N VAL A 218 -30.08 29.76 29.47
CA VAL A 218 -29.09 28.68 29.17
C VAL A 218 -29.12 27.56 30.22
N HIS A 219 -29.42 27.90 31.48
CA HIS A 219 -29.54 26.94 32.58
C HIS A 219 -30.66 25.88 32.42
N LYS A 220 -31.56 26.07 31.45
CA LYS A 220 -32.64 25.13 31.12
C LYS A 220 -32.31 24.20 29.97
N GLY A 221 -31.18 24.46 29.31
CA GLY A 221 -30.67 23.66 28.21
C GLY A 221 -29.47 22.79 28.61
N GLU A 222 -28.97 22.03 27.65
CA GLU A 222 -27.71 21.29 27.73
C GLU A 222 -26.92 21.58 26.45
N ASN A 223 -25.71 22.11 26.61
CA ASN A 223 -24.88 22.46 25.48
C ASN A 223 -24.19 21.20 24.96
N ALA A 224 -24.51 20.82 23.73
CA ALA A 224 -23.89 19.65 23.08
C ALA A 224 -22.39 19.84 22.85
N ILE A 225 -21.94 21.07 22.58
CA ILE A 225 -20.51 21.36 22.36
C ILE A 225 -19.72 21.13 23.66
N ASP A 226 -20.23 21.65 24.80
CA ASP A 226 -19.55 21.48 26.10
C ASP A 226 -19.42 19.98 26.45
N ARG A 227 -20.47 19.20 26.20
CA ARG A 227 -20.48 17.75 26.40
C ARG A 227 -19.48 17.04 25.48
N LEU A 228 -19.36 17.47 24.21
CA LEU A 228 -18.41 16.90 23.26
C LEU A 228 -16.96 17.22 23.68
N VAL A 229 -16.69 18.47 24.09
CA VAL A 229 -15.36 18.88 24.59
C VAL A 229 -14.97 18.05 25.82
N GLU A 230 -15.88 17.90 26.80
CA GLU A 230 -15.63 17.07 27.98
C GLU A 230 -15.35 15.61 27.61
N GLY A 231 -16.10 15.09 26.64
CA GLY A 231 -15.89 13.73 26.11
C GLY A 231 -14.51 13.55 25.46
N ILE A 232 -14.09 14.51 24.64
CA ILE A 232 -12.77 14.52 24.00
C ILE A 232 -11.65 14.62 25.05
N ASP A 233 -11.76 15.54 26.01
CA ASP A 233 -10.75 15.70 27.08
C ASP A 233 -10.59 14.43 27.89
N ARG A 234 -11.71 13.78 28.22
CA ARG A 234 -11.68 12.51 28.94
C ARG A 234 -11.03 11.40 28.11
N LEU A 235 -11.41 11.29 26.84
CA LEU A 235 -10.84 10.29 25.93
C LEU A 235 -9.32 10.48 25.80
N ASN A 236 -8.85 11.71 25.58
CA ASN A 236 -7.43 12.00 25.45
C ASN A 236 -6.65 11.66 26.72
N LYS A 237 -7.20 11.93 27.91
CA LYS A 237 -6.56 11.56 29.18
C LYS A 237 -6.48 10.05 29.38
N GLU A 238 -7.55 9.33 29.06
CA GLU A 238 -7.62 7.87 29.18
C GLU A 238 -6.67 7.21 28.19
N LEU A 239 -6.71 7.60 26.91
CA LEU A 239 -5.81 7.05 25.87
C LEU A 239 -4.34 7.37 26.14
N GLY A 240 -4.01 8.61 26.52
CA GLY A 240 -2.64 9.00 26.83
C GLY A 240 -2.06 8.31 28.09
N SER A 241 -2.88 7.63 28.89
CA SER A 241 -2.46 6.81 30.02
C SER A 241 -2.23 5.34 29.65
N LEU A 242 -2.69 4.90 28.48
CA LEU A 242 -2.51 3.53 28.02
C LEU A 242 -1.04 3.31 27.63
N LYS A 243 -0.48 2.21 28.11
CA LYS A 243 0.83 1.74 27.63
C LYS A 243 0.61 0.63 26.61
N ALA A 244 1.16 0.81 25.43
CA ALA A 244 1.18 -0.26 24.45
C ALA A 244 2.09 -1.41 24.95
N HIS A 245 1.67 -2.65 24.71
CA HIS A 245 2.46 -3.83 24.98
C HIS A 245 2.87 -4.44 23.64
N ALA A 246 4.06 -4.10 23.19
CA ALA A 246 4.69 -4.75 22.04
C ALA A 246 5.54 -5.95 22.52
N PRO A 247 5.71 -7.00 21.69
CA PRO A 247 6.70 -8.04 21.95
C PRO A 247 8.10 -7.45 22.12
N GLU A 248 8.92 -8.08 22.96
CA GLU A 248 10.28 -7.57 23.31
C GLU A 248 11.15 -7.36 22.06
N GLU A 249 11.02 -8.24 21.06
CA GLU A 249 11.74 -8.13 19.79
C GLU A 249 11.35 -6.88 19.00
N VAL A 250 10.06 -6.50 19.02
CA VAL A 250 9.54 -5.30 18.37
C VAL A 250 10.05 -4.06 19.09
N THR A 251 9.99 -4.02 20.42
CA THR A 251 10.52 -2.90 21.22
C THR A 251 12.00 -2.69 20.95
N LYS A 252 12.81 -3.75 20.96
CA LYS A 252 14.24 -3.68 20.63
C LYS A 252 14.51 -3.19 19.21
N ALA A 253 13.68 -3.59 18.25
CA ALA A 253 13.82 -3.13 16.86
C ALA A 253 13.49 -1.65 16.72
N ILE A 254 12.43 -1.16 17.39
CA ILE A 254 12.07 0.25 17.44
C ILE A 254 13.22 1.08 18.07
N GLU A 255 13.73 0.65 19.22
CA GLU A 255 14.85 1.32 19.89
C GLU A 255 16.11 1.37 19.01
N ALA A 256 16.46 0.26 18.35
CA ALA A 256 17.62 0.16 17.48
C ALA A 256 17.51 1.02 16.20
N SER A 257 16.28 1.31 15.74
CA SER A 257 16.01 2.11 14.55
C SER A 257 15.65 3.57 14.84
N SER A 258 15.60 3.99 16.10
CA SER A 258 15.07 5.30 16.51
C SER A 258 15.73 6.48 15.79
N GLU A 259 17.05 6.53 15.71
CA GLU A 259 17.80 7.62 15.06
C GLU A 259 17.43 7.75 13.57
N GLU A 260 17.35 6.63 12.84
CA GLU A 260 16.99 6.64 11.43
C GLU A 260 15.49 6.90 11.24
N SER A 261 14.63 6.40 12.10
CA SER A 261 13.18 6.65 12.06
C SER A 261 12.88 8.14 12.24
N GLU A 262 13.44 8.78 13.24
CA GLU A 262 13.27 10.22 13.47
C GLU A 262 13.87 11.09 12.37
N ARG A 263 14.97 10.62 11.77
CA ARG A 263 15.57 11.30 10.62
C ARG A 263 14.66 11.33 9.39
N TYR A 264 13.86 10.28 9.17
CA TYR A 264 12.99 10.16 8.00
C TYR A 264 11.56 10.65 8.24
N SER A 265 11.01 10.40 9.43
CA SER A 265 9.61 10.68 9.77
C SER A 265 9.44 11.95 10.62
N GLY A 266 10.51 12.43 11.25
CA GLY A 266 10.52 13.61 12.10
C GLY A 266 10.72 13.29 13.59
N GLU A 267 11.02 14.33 14.36
CA GLU A 267 11.20 14.25 15.80
C GLU A 267 9.93 13.72 16.49
N GLY A 268 10.08 12.79 17.41
CA GLY A 268 8.98 12.15 18.15
C GLY A 268 8.45 10.87 17.54
N GLU A 269 8.91 10.44 16.36
CA GLU A 269 8.44 9.20 15.72
C GLU A 269 8.64 7.98 16.63
N THR A 270 9.77 7.90 17.33
CA THR A 270 10.07 6.80 18.25
C THR A 270 9.09 6.72 19.41
N GLU A 271 8.67 7.86 19.97
CA GLU A 271 7.68 7.93 21.05
C GLU A 271 6.30 7.46 20.58
N VAL A 272 5.95 7.75 19.34
CA VAL A 272 4.67 7.32 18.75
C VAL A 272 4.66 5.82 18.46
N LEU A 273 5.82 5.20 18.21
CA LEU A 273 5.97 3.76 17.96
C LEU A 273 6.03 2.91 19.25
N GLN A 274 6.38 3.49 20.38
CA GLN A 274 6.43 2.85 21.70
C GLN A 274 5.08 2.91 22.42
#